data_0f01f6126430bd9fddf0b939c36e453c
#
_entry.id   0f01f6126430bd9fddf0b939c36e453c
#
_cell.length_a   1.000
_cell.length_b   1.000
_cell.length_c   1.000
_cell.angle_alpha   90.00
_cell.angle_beta   90.00
_cell.angle_gamma   90.00
#
_symmetry.space_group_name_H-M   'P 1'
#
loop_
_entity.id
_entity.type
_entity.pdbx_description
1 polymer ?
#
loop_
_entity_poly.entity_id
_entity_poly.type
_entity_poly.pdbx_seq_one_letter_code
_entity_poly.pdbx_strand_id
1 'polypeptide(L)'
;MAKNKLLVVEDDAGLQKQLRWSLDAYEVVVANDRESAMAQLRRHQPAVATMDLGLPPDPDGATEGLALLQQILAASPDTKVIILSGNQERAHALKAIAMGAYDFHQKPLDADTLSLVIARAFYLHAIQQENRRMLQIQSDSRWAR
;
A
#
# COMPACT_ATOMS: atom_id res chain seq x y z
N MET A 1 -10.62 -13.29 15.56
CA MET A 1 -10.93 -12.18 14.66
C MET A 1 -10.07 -12.24 13.40
N ALA A 2 -10.64 -11.83 12.29
CA ALA A 2 -9.90 -11.83 11.03
C ALA A 2 -8.77 -10.81 11.07
N LYS A 3 -7.62 -11.20 10.49
CA LYS A 3 -6.50 -10.28 10.34
C LYS A 3 -6.80 -9.25 9.24
N ASN A 4 -6.23 -8.06 9.36
CA ASN A 4 -6.29 -7.07 8.30
C ASN A 4 -5.50 -7.54 7.08
N LYS A 5 -6.03 -7.30 5.90
CA LYS A 5 -5.38 -7.67 4.66
C LYS A 5 -4.35 -6.62 4.28
N LEU A 6 -3.15 -7.07 3.96
CA LEU A 6 -2.03 -6.24 3.54
C LEU A 6 -1.57 -6.71 2.17
N LEU A 7 -1.63 -5.84 1.18
CA LEU A 7 -1.12 -6.16 -0.15
C LEU A 7 0.38 -5.91 -0.20
N VAL A 8 1.14 -6.90 -0.64
CA VAL A 8 2.60 -6.80 -0.81
C VAL A 8 2.91 -7.00 -2.29
N VAL A 9 3.36 -5.93 -2.96
CA VAL A 9 3.71 -5.98 -4.37
C VAL A 9 5.23 -6.03 -4.48
N GLU A 10 5.75 -7.21 -4.78
CA GLU A 10 7.17 -7.48 -4.81
C GLU A 10 7.42 -8.69 -5.71
N ASP A 11 8.34 -8.58 -6.66
CA ASP A 11 8.65 -9.68 -7.57
C ASP A 11 9.73 -10.63 -7.04
N ASP A 12 10.49 -10.23 -6.02
CA ASP A 12 11.52 -11.08 -5.40
C ASP A 12 10.86 -12.06 -4.43
N ALA A 13 10.91 -13.35 -4.77
CA ALA A 13 10.29 -14.41 -3.96
C ALA A 13 10.88 -14.48 -2.55
N GLY A 14 12.17 -14.24 -2.41
CA GLY A 14 12.83 -14.25 -1.10
C GLY A 14 12.33 -13.14 -0.20
N LEU A 15 12.20 -11.93 -0.74
CA LEU A 15 11.70 -10.79 0.01
C LEU A 15 10.21 -10.96 0.33
N GLN A 16 9.42 -11.51 -0.59
CA GLN A 16 8.02 -11.84 -0.32
C GLN A 16 7.90 -12.73 0.90
N LYS A 17 8.72 -13.78 0.95
CA LYS A 17 8.72 -14.75 2.04
C LYS A 17 9.13 -14.10 3.35
N GLN A 18 10.16 -13.26 3.32
CA GLN A 18 10.62 -12.52 4.50
C GLN A 18 9.54 -11.58 5.02
N LEU A 19 8.87 -10.85 4.14
CA LEU A 19 7.80 -9.94 4.54
C LEU A 19 6.61 -10.70 5.11
N ARG A 20 6.26 -11.82 4.51
CA ARG A 20 5.17 -12.66 5.01
C ARG A 20 5.45 -13.17 6.42
N TRP A 21 6.69 -13.57 6.68
CA TRP A 21 7.13 -14.01 7.99
C TRP A 21 7.12 -12.86 9.01
N SER A 22 7.69 -11.70 8.63
CA SER A 22 7.83 -10.55 9.53
C SER A 22 6.50 -9.88 9.84
N LEU A 23 5.53 -9.97 8.94
CA LEU A 23 4.25 -9.28 9.03
C LEU A 23 3.11 -10.26 9.30
N ASP A 24 3.34 -11.23 10.16
CA ASP A 24 2.38 -12.29 10.45
C ASP A 24 1.14 -11.83 11.21
N ALA A 25 1.15 -10.60 11.73
CA ALA A 25 -0.04 -9.98 12.31
C ALA A 25 -1.11 -9.67 11.26
N TYR A 26 -0.74 -9.70 9.97
CA TYR A 26 -1.63 -9.36 8.86
C TYR A 26 -1.85 -10.56 7.96
N GLU A 27 -2.97 -10.55 7.24
CA GLU A 27 -3.19 -11.49 6.14
C GLU A 27 -2.48 -10.91 4.91
N VAL A 28 -1.29 -11.41 4.61
CA VAL A 28 -0.47 -10.90 3.51
C VAL A 28 -0.95 -11.48 2.19
N VAL A 29 -1.30 -10.59 1.27
CA VAL A 29 -1.70 -10.93 -0.10
C VAL A 29 -0.58 -10.44 -1.01
N VAL A 30 -0.01 -11.33 -1.81
CA VAL A 30 1.18 -11.05 -2.62
C VAL A 30 0.81 -10.84 -4.08
N ALA A 31 1.49 -9.90 -4.73
CA ALA A 31 1.42 -9.70 -6.17
C ALA A 31 2.84 -9.48 -6.72
N ASN A 32 3.08 -9.94 -7.94
CA ASN A 32 4.42 -9.92 -8.56
C ASN A 32 4.62 -8.79 -9.56
N ASP A 33 3.54 -8.21 -10.07
CA ASP A 33 3.58 -7.20 -11.11
C ASP A 33 2.35 -6.30 -11.00
N ARG A 34 2.26 -5.34 -11.91
CA ARG A 34 1.19 -4.36 -11.92
C ARG A 34 -0.18 -5.00 -12.12
N GLU A 35 -0.28 -5.92 -13.06
CA GLU A 35 -1.56 -6.55 -13.40
C GLU A 35 -2.08 -7.39 -12.23
N SER A 36 -1.23 -8.24 -11.66
CA SER A 36 -1.63 -9.07 -10.52
C SER A 36 -1.94 -8.21 -9.28
N ALA A 37 -1.21 -7.10 -9.10
CA ALA A 37 -1.48 -6.20 -7.99
C ALA A 37 -2.87 -5.58 -8.09
N MET A 38 -3.27 -5.13 -9.27
CA MET A 38 -4.59 -4.55 -9.46
C MET A 38 -5.70 -5.60 -9.29
N ALA A 39 -5.46 -6.85 -9.72
CA ALA A 39 -6.40 -7.94 -9.50
C ALA A 39 -6.59 -8.21 -8.01
N GLN A 40 -5.48 -8.24 -7.25
CA GLN A 40 -5.55 -8.46 -5.80
C GLN A 40 -6.18 -7.27 -5.07
N LEU A 41 -5.92 -6.07 -5.53
CA LEU A 41 -6.56 -4.87 -4.97
C LEU A 41 -8.09 -4.95 -5.09
N ARG A 42 -8.57 -5.32 -6.27
CA ARG A 42 -10.01 -5.43 -6.52
C ARG A 42 -10.64 -6.56 -5.69
N ARG A 43 -9.94 -7.68 -5.59
CA ARG A 43 -10.45 -8.86 -4.89
C ARG A 43 -10.50 -8.67 -3.38
N HIS A 44 -9.46 -8.09 -2.79
CA HIS A 44 -9.29 -8.04 -1.33
C HIS A 44 -9.54 -6.67 -0.73
N GLN A 45 -9.49 -5.61 -1.52
CA GLN A 45 -9.69 -4.23 -1.09
C GLN A 45 -8.87 -3.89 0.17
N PRO A 46 -7.53 -4.10 0.12
CA PRO A 46 -6.69 -3.87 1.28
C PRO A 46 -6.60 -2.38 1.61
N ALA A 47 -6.56 -2.07 2.90
CA ALA A 47 -6.40 -0.69 3.37
C ALA A 47 -4.97 -0.19 3.19
N VAL A 48 -4.00 -1.10 3.21
CA VAL A 48 -2.58 -0.79 3.12
C VAL A 48 -1.90 -1.70 2.11
N ALA A 49 -0.98 -1.14 1.35
CA ALA A 49 -0.15 -1.88 0.41
C ALA A 49 1.31 -1.46 0.58
N THR A 50 2.23 -2.41 0.52
CA THR A 50 3.65 -2.12 0.32
C THR A 50 4.00 -2.43 -1.12
N MET A 51 4.88 -1.65 -1.72
CA MET A 51 5.17 -1.78 -3.14
C MET A 51 6.62 -1.45 -3.46
N ASP A 52 7.27 -2.36 -4.18
CA ASP A 52 8.54 -2.08 -4.84
C ASP A 52 8.26 -1.30 -6.12
N LEU A 53 9.08 -0.28 -6.41
CA LEU A 53 8.94 0.48 -7.65
C LEU A 53 9.52 -0.27 -8.85
N GLY A 54 10.52 -1.11 -8.64
CA GLY A 54 11.16 -1.87 -9.71
C GLY A 54 10.41 -3.15 -10.03
N LEU A 55 9.30 -3.04 -10.72
CA LEU A 55 8.46 -4.19 -11.07
C LEU A 55 8.65 -4.60 -12.53
N PRO A 56 8.46 -5.90 -12.86
CA PRO A 56 8.51 -6.33 -14.27
C PRO A 56 7.47 -5.58 -15.12
N PRO A 57 7.74 -5.27 -16.37
CA PRO A 57 8.94 -5.60 -17.15
C PRO A 57 10.09 -4.61 -17.04
N ASP A 58 10.06 -3.67 -16.08
CA ASP A 58 11.11 -2.66 -15.91
C ASP A 58 11.68 -2.73 -14.47
N PRO A 59 12.37 -3.83 -14.11
CA PRO A 59 12.81 -4.02 -12.71
C PRO A 59 13.89 -3.03 -12.25
N ASP A 60 14.65 -2.45 -13.20
CA ASP A 60 15.70 -1.49 -12.87
C ASP A 60 15.21 -0.04 -12.87
N GLY A 61 13.97 0.20 -13.28
CA GLY A 61 13.36 1.50 -13.31
C GLY A 61 12.18 1.61 -12.36
N ALA A 62 11.41 2.68 -12.51
CA ALA A 62 10.25 2.93 -11.66
C ALA A 62 8.94 3.06 -12.46
N THR A 63 8.99 2.83 -13.77
CA THR A 63 7.85 3.06 -14.66
C THR A 63 6.63 2.28 -14.22
N GLU A 64 6.79 0.97 -14.00
CA GLU A 64 5.68 0.10 -13.62
C GLU A 64 5.19 0.38 -12.22
N GLY A 65 6.10 0.61 -11.27
CA GLY A 65 5.72 0.93 -9.90
C GLY A 65 4.96 2.24 -9.78
N LEU A 66 5.42 3.28 -10.46
CA LEU A 66 4.73 4.57 -10.44
C LEU A 66 3.37 4.50 -11.15
N ALA A 67 3.28 3.74 -12.25
CA ALA A 67 2.00 3.52 -12.92
C ALA A 67 1.02 2.76 -12.01
N LEU A 68 1.51 1.77 -11.29
CA LEU A 68 0.69 1.02 -10.35
C LEU A 68 0.20 1.92 -9.21
N LEU A 69 1.07 2.74 -8.65
CA LEU A 69 0.68 3.70 -7.60
C LEU A 69 -0.47 4.57 -8.08
N GLN A 70 -0.35 5.11 -9.27
CA GLN A 70 -1.40 5.95 -9.87
C GLN A 70 -2.71 5.18 -10.01
N GLN A 71 -2.64 3.94 -10.48
CA GLN A 71 -3.83 3.09 -10.64
C GLN A 71 -4.48 2.76 -9.31
N ILE A 72 -3.68 2.42 -8.29
CA ILE A 72 -4.21 2.11 -6.96
C ILE A 72 -4.94 3.33 -6.39
N LEU A 73 -4.32 4.49 -6.44
CA LEU A 73 -4.91 5.71 -5.87
C LEU A 73 -6.14 6.17 -6.64
N ALA A 74 -6.21 5.90 -7.95
CA ALA A 74 -7.39 6.19 -8.74
C ALA A 74 -8.55 5.25 -8.38
N ALA A 75 -8.27 3.96 -8.14
CA ALA A 75 -9.28 2.96 -7.83
C ALA A 75 -9.67 2.97 -6.36
N SER A 76 -8.74 3.29 -5.47
CA SER A 76 -8.92 3.24 -4.02
C SER A 76 -8.14 4.39 -3.37
N PRO A 77 -8.69 5.61 -3.39
CA PRO A 77 -7.96 6.81 -2.96
C PRO A 77 -7.49 6.79 -1.51
N ASP A 78 -8.14 6.00 -0.67
CA ASP A 78 -7.81 5.93 0.75
C ASP A 78 -6.80 4.84 1.08
N THR A 79 -6.49 3.95 0.14
CA THR A 79 -5.47 2.92 0.35
C THR A 79 -4.12 3.59 0.63
N LYS A 80 -3.48 3.19 1.72
CA LYS A 80 -2.18 3.73 2.10
C LYS A 80 -1.10 2.91 1.43
N VAL A 81 -0.34 3.53 0.53
CA VAL A 81 0.72 2.84 -0.21
C VAL A 81 2.07 3.24 0.37
N ILE A 82 2.83 2.24 0.80
CA ILE A 82 4.17 2.40 1.34
C ILE A 82 5.17 1.90 0.31
N ILE A 83 6.06 2.76 -0.12
CA ILE A 83 7.05 2.44 -1.14
C ILE A 83 8.29 1.83 -0.47
N LEU A 84 8.78 0.73 -1.01
CA LEU A 84 10.03 0.11 -0.60
C LEU A 84 11.04 0.32 -1.73
N SER A 85 12.13 1.04 -1.46
CA SER A 85 13.07 1.45 -2.50
C SER A 85 14.51 1.11 -2.15
N GLY A 86 15.33 0.87 -3.19
CA GLY A 86 16.77 0.72 -3.01
C GLY A 86 17.48 2.06 -2.85
N ASN A 87 18.80 2.00 -2.55
CA ASN A 87 19.62 3.20 -2.29
C ASN A 87 19.64 4.17 -3.47
N GLN A 88 19.56 3.67 -4.68
CA GLN A 88 19.68 4.49 -5.89
C GLN A 88 18.35 5.02 -6.40
N GLU A 89 17.26 4.71 -5.69
CA GLU A 89 15.90 5.01 -6.14
C GLU A 89 15.23 6.12 -5.35
N ARG A 90 16.01 6.89 -4.58
CA ARG A 90 15.44 7.93 -3.71
C ARG A 90 14.62 8.96 -4.47
N ALA A 91 15.09 9.38 -5.65
CA ALA A 91 14.37 10.35 -6.47
C ALA A 91 12.99 9.80 -6.89
N HIS A 92 12.93 8.50 -7.23
CA HIS A 92 11.67 7.85 -7.59
C HIS A 92 10.74 7.75 -6.39
N ALA A 93 11.29 7.45 -5.21
CA ALA A 93 10.49 7.39 -3.99
C ALA A 93 9.90 8.76 -3.64
N LEU A 94 10.69 9.83 -3.76
CA LEU A 94 10.18 11.18 -3.54
C LEU A 94 9.09 11.56 -4.54
N LYS A 95 9.24 11.14 -5.79
CA LYS A 95 8.19 11.35 -6.80
C LYS A 95 6.92 10.61 -6.41
N ALA A 96 7.04 9.39 -5.90
CA ALA A 96 5.88 8.61 -5.45
C ALA A 96 5.15 9.32 -4.30
N ILE A 97 5.89 9.88 -3.36
CA ILE A 97 5.30 10.67 -2.26
C ILE A 97 4.54 11.86 -2.82
N ALA A 98 5.12 12.58 -3.78
CA ALA A 98 4.46 13.73 -4.43
C ALA A 98 3.18 13.30 -5.15
N MET A 99 3.10 12.06 -5.63
CA MET A 99 1.92 11.50 -6.29
C MET A 99 0.85 11.01 -5.32
N GLY A 100 1.15 10.92 -4.03
CA GLY A 100 0.18 10.52 -3.03
C GLY A 100 0.50 9.26 -2.24
N ALA A 101 1.69 8.69 -2.39
CA ALA A 101 2.10 7.57 -1.54
C ALA A 101 2.15 8.02 -0.08
N TYR A 102 1.84 7.09 0.83
CA TYR A 102 1.77 7.40 2.25
C TYR A 102 3.17 7.63 2.84
N ASP A 103 4.12 6.76 2.48
CA ASP A 103 5.49 6.84 3.02
C ASP A 103 6.41 6.01 2.14
N PHE A 104 7.73 6.10 2.40
CA PHE A 104 8.69 5.20 1.76
C PHE A 104 9.74 4.74 2.77
N HIS A 105 10.28 3.55 2.52
CA HIS A 105 11.37 2.98 3.32
C HIS A 105 12.44 2.43 2.42
N GLN A 106 13.68 2.62 2.85
CA GLN A 106 14.85 2.20 2.08
C GLN A 106 15.23 0.77 2.45
N LYS A 107 15.55 -0.01 1.44
CA LYS A 107 16.13 -1.36 1.66
C LYS A 107 17.58 -1.23 2.08
N PRO A 108 18.11 -2.10 2.96
CA PRO A 108 17.45 -3.25 3.58
C PRO A 108 16.40 -2.82 4.60
N LEU A 109 15.34 -3.63 4.71
CA LEU A 109 14.18 -3.28 5.52
C LEU A 109 14.43 -3.62 7.00
N ASP A 110 14.14 -2.66 7.87
CA ASP A 110 14.04 -2.89 9.30
C ASP A 110 12.61 -3.33 9.60
N ALA A 111 12.45 -4.60 10.00
CA ALA A 111 11.13 -5.19 10.23
C ALA A 111 10.33 -4.44 11.30
N ASP A 112 10.98 -4.00 12.37
CA ASP A 112 10.28 -3.29 13.45
C ASP A 112 9.77 -1.92 12.98
N THR A 113 10.61 -1.18 12.25
CA THR A 113 10.23 0.11 11.70
C THR A 113 9.10 -0.04 10.69
N LEU A 114 9.20 -1.02 9.80
CA LEU A 114 8.18 -1.26 8.79
C LEU A 114 6.85 -1.64 9.45
N SER A 115 6.88 -2.50 10.48
CA SER A 115 5.68 -2.88 11.22
C SER A 115 4.98 -1.68 11.85
N LEU A 116 5.74 -0.76 12.42
CA LEU A 116 5.17 0.46 13.01
C LEU A 116 4.50 1.34 11.95
N VAL A 117 5.16 1.51 10.81
CA VAL A 117 4.61 2.34 9.72
C VAL A 117 3.33 1.71 9.16
N ILE A 118 3.32 0.39 8.99
CA ILE A 118 2.14 -0.33 8.51
C ILE A 118 0.99 -0.20 9.51
N ALA A 119 1.25 -0.40 10.80
CA ALA A 119 0.23 -0.27 11.83
C ALA A 119 -0.36 1.14 11.85
N ARG A 120 0.49 2.16 11.72
CA ARG A 120 0.04 3.54 11.66
C ARG A 120 -0.81 3.81 10.42
N ALA A 121 -0.44 3.24 9.29
CA ALA A 121 -1.20 3.37 8.05
C ALA A 121 -2.60 2.77 8.19
N PHE A 122 -2.70 1.58 8.79
CA PHE A 122 -4.00 0.97 9.06
C PHE A 122 -4.86 1.83 9.99
N TYR A 123 -4.23 2.37 11.04
CA TYR A 123 -4.94 3.23 11.99
C TYR A 123 -5.49 4.49 11.30
N LEU A 124 -4.67 5.13 10.50
CA LEU A 124 -5.09 6.33 9.77
C LEU A 124 -6.22 6.03 8.78
N HIS A 125 -6.12 4.90 8.08
CA HIS A 125 -7.18 4.46 7.18
C HIS A 125 -8.50 4.28 7.92
N ALA A 126 -8.47 3.63 9.09
CA ALA A 126 -9.65 3.41 9.90
C ALA A 126 -10.29 4.73 10.35
N ILE A 127 -9.48 5.70 10.76
CA ILE A 127 -9.97 7.03 11.15
C ILE A 127 -10.64 7.72 9.96
N GLN A 128 -10.05 7.66 8.78
CA GLN A 128 -10.61 8.29 7.59
C GLN A 128 -11.96 7.66 7.21
N GLN A 129 -12.08 6.34 7.31
CA GLN A 129 -13.32 5.65 7.04
C GLN A 129 -14.41 6.07 8.05
N GLU A 130 -14.05 6.16 9.32
CA GLU A 130 -15.00 6.60 10.34
C GLU A 130 -15.45 8.05 10.11
N ASN A 131 -14.54 8.94 9.75
CA ASN A 131 -14.89 10.33 9.45
C ASN A 131 -15.84 10.42 8.27
N ARG A 132 -15.61 9.65 7.21
CA ARG A 132 -16.50 9.62 6.06
C ARG A 132 -17.88 9.11 6.43
N ARG A 133 -17.94 8.06 7.23
CA ARG A 133 -19.19 7.50 7.71
C ARG A 133 -19.99 8.54 8.53
N MET A 134 -19.31 9.26 9.41
CA MET A 134 -19.96 10.30 10.23
C MET A 134 -20.46 11.45 9.37
N LEU A 135 -19.68 11.89 8.40
CA LEU A 135 -20.11 12.95 7.48
C LEU A 135 -21.31 12.51 6.65
N GLN A 136 -21.35 11.25 6.22
CA GLN A 136 -22.48 10.70 5.47
C GLN A 136 -23.76 10.71 6.33
N ILE A 137 -23.65 10.30 7.59
CA ILE A 137 -24.78 10.29 8.51
C ILE A 137 -25.32 11.70 8.71
N GLN A 138 -24.46 12.70 8.90
CA GLN A 138 -24.85 14.11 9.04
C GLN A 138 -25.55 14.62 7.79
N SER A 139 -25.01 14.27 6.62
CA SER A 139 -25.60 14.67 5.34
C SER A 139 -27.01 14.07 5.18
N ASP A 140 -27.15 12.77 5.45
CA ASP A 140 -28.44 12.08 5.35
C ASP A 140 -29.45 12.66 6.33
N SER A 141 -29.03 12.95 7.56
CA SER A 141 -29.89 13.55 8.57
C SER A 141 -30.38 14.95 8.15
N ARG A 142 -29.49 15.73 7.52
CA ARG A 142 -29.86 17.07 7.03
C ARG A 142 -30.92 16.99 5.95
N TRP A 143 -30.83 16.03 5.06
CA TRP A 143 -31.79 15.87 3.98
C TRP A 143 -33.11 15.26 4.42
N ALA A 144 -33.10 14.53 5.54
CA ALA A 144 -34.29 13.86 6.06
C ALA A 144 -35.29 14.82 6.71
N ARG A 145 -34.94 16.08 6.91
CA ARG A 145 -35.84 17.08 7.51
C ARG A 145 -36.81 17.68 6.50
#